data_4ede76e9347a296e5a7cf503a12f3172
#
_entry.id   4ede76e9347a296e5a7cf503a12f3172
#
_cell.length_a   1.000
_cell.length_b   1.000
_cell.length_c   1.000
_cell.angle_alpha   90.00
_cell.angle_beta   90.00
_cell.angle_gamma   90.00
#
_symmetry.space_group_name_H-M   'P 1'
#
loop_
_entity.id
_entity.type
_entity.pdbx_description
1 polymer ?
#
loop_
_entity_poly.entity_id
_entity_poly.type
_entity_poly.pdbx_seq_one_letter_code
_entity_poly.pdbx_strand_id
1 'polypeptide(L)'
;MALNQQDHRVSTALVTGGASGLGREFCIQLAARGWEIVVADIDLVGAQETLDAIAAAGGTGYVETLDVTNIDHWLPLRSKLQNRWSRLDLLVNNAGVCSAGKIGGEPIAAIRRVCEVNLFGVIHGCHTFVPWLQTTAPGGAIVNIASVAAVLNAPAMAAYNVSKAGVLAYTETLYAELHGLGIGVTVVLPGFFSSQLLTKGTFSDELYRRIATDYVQHSTITPERVVRETLLAVERGKLHAAMGRRVRLAWLIKRIAPSWFHRLVAWIFARNEAKHSAPVEGMLPIGDIHS
;
A
#
# COMPACT_ATOMS: atom_id res chain seq x y z
N MET A 1 -21.09 0.46 8.74
CA MET A 1 -21.75 1.23 7.67
C MET A 1 -21.85 0.29 6.49
N ALA A 2 -23.02 -0.22 6.15
CA ALA A 2 -23.17 -1.03 4.95
C ALA A 2 -22.92 -0.11 3.76
N LEU A 3 -22.09 -0.52 2.80
CA LEU A 3 -22.01 0.08 1.48
C LEU A 3 -23.41 -0.09 0.88
N ASN A 4 -24.20 0.98 0.91
CA ASN A 4 -25.67 0.94 0.85
C ASN A 4 -26.13 0.56 -0.56
N GLN A 5 -26.81 -0.57 -0.72
CA GLN A 5 -27.44 -1.03 -1.98
C GLN A 5 -28.81 -0.35 -2.25
N GLN A 6 -29.18 0.72 -1.55
CA GLN A 6 -30.51 1.33 -1.69
C GLN A 6 -30.62 2.47 -2.72
N ASP A 7 -29.51 2.94 -3.28
CA ASP A 7 -29.50 3.81 -4.44
C ASP A 7 -29.22 2.95 -5.69
N HIS A 8 -30.08 2.98 -6.71
CA HIS A 8 -29.88 2.29 -8.00
C HIS A 8 -28.67 2.82 -8.80
N ARG A 9 -27.79 3.59 -8.15
CA ARG A 9 -26.60 4.21 -8.69
C ARG A 9 -25.41 3.26 -8.60
N VAL A 10 -24.60 3.21 -9.67
CA VAL A 10 -23.34 2.50 -9.68
C VAL A 10 -22.35 3.15 -8.69
N SER A 11 -21.77 2.36 -7.80
CA SER A 11 -20.72 2.83 -6.87
C SER A 11 -19.42 3.10 -7.62
N THR A 12 -18.65 4.08 -7.17
CA THR A 12 -17.46 4.57 -7.86
C THR A 12 -16.22 4.49 -6.99
N ALA A 13 -15.08 4.11 -7.58
CA ALA A 13 -13.81 4.03 -6.87
C ALA A 13 -12.64 4.61 -7.68
N LEU A 14 -11.77 5.33 -6.99
CA LEU A 14 -10.45 5.75 -7.48
C LEU A 14 -9.39 4.93 -6.78
N VAL A 15 -8.56 4.21 -7.55
CA VAL A 15 -7.47 3.39 -7.02
C VAL A 15 -6.14 3.88 -7.58
N THR A 16 -5.24 4.36 -6.72
CA THR A 16 -3.88 4.76 -7.11
C THR A 16 -2.92 3.56 -7.10
N GLY A 17 -1.94 3.55 -8.00
CA GLY A 17 -1.07 2.38 -8.18
C GLY A 17 -1.85 1.17 -8.72
N GLY A 18 -2.85 1.43 -9.56
CA GLY A 18 -3.77 0.42 -10.09
C GLY A 18 -3.19 -0.47 -11.19
N ALA A 19 -2.03 -0.13 -11.72
CA ALA A 19 -1.39 -0.88 -12.81
C ALA A 19 -0.92 -2.28 -12.42
N SER A 20 -0.74 -2.57 -11.13
CA SER A 20 -0.18 -3.86 -10.72
C SER A 20 -0.51 -4.24 -9.27
N GLY A 21 -0.19 -5.47 -8.90
CA GLY A 21 -0.18 -5.97 -7.52
C GLY A 21 -1.50 -5.73 -6.78
N LEU A 22 -1.40 -5.13 -5.59
CA LEU A 22 -2.56 -4.91 -4.72
C LEU A 22 -3.57 -3.92 -5.33
N GLY A 23 -3.08 -2.86 -6.03
CA GLY A 23 -3.95 -1.90 -6.70
C GLY A 23 -4.77 -2.52 -7.82
N ARG A 24 -4.15 -3.35 -8.68
CA ARG A 24 -4.84 -4.14 -9.71
C ARG A 24 -5.91 -5.03 -9.09
N GLU A 25 -5.58 -5.70 -8.01
CA GLU A 25 -6.51 -6.58 -7.32
C GLU A 25 -7.71 -5.84 -6.71
N PHE A 26 -7.49 -4.62 -6.14
CA PHE A 26 -8.60 -3.75 -5.73
C PHE A 26 -9.52 -3.43 -6.90
N CYS A 27 -8.95 -3.05 -8.04
CA CYS A 27 -9.72 -2.73 -9.24
C CYS A 27 -10.59 -3.91 -9.69
N ILE A 28 -10.02 -5.12 -9.76
CA ILE A 28 -10.72 -6.33 -10.19
C ILE A 28 -11.86 -6.71 -9.22
N GLN A 29 -11.57 -6.75 -7.90
CA GLN A 29 -12.59 -7.13 -6.92
C GLN A 29 -13.71 -6.12 -6.77
N LEU A 30 -13.44 -4.83 -6.93
CA LEU A 30 -14.47 -3.79 -6.93
C LEU A 30 -15.31 -3.86 -8.20
N ALA A 31 -14.68 -4.03 -9.38
CA ALA A 31 -15.38 -4.19 -10.65
C ALA A 31 -16.30 -5.42 -10.64
N ALA A 32 -15.86 -6.55 -10.10
CA ALA A 32 -16.68 -7.75 -9.91
C ALA A 32 -17.90 -7.55 -8.99
N ARG A 33 -17.91 -6.46 -8.19
CA ARG A 33 -19.06 -6.03 -7.36
C ARG A 33 -19.95 -4.99 -8.05
N GLY A 34 -19.71 -4.72 -9.34
CA GLY A 34 -20.49 -3.76 -10.14
C GLY A 34 -20.09 -2.29 -9.93
N TRP A 35 -18.89 -2.03 -9.42
CA TRP A 35 -18.38 -0.66 -9.28
C TRP A 35 -17.77 -0.15 -10.58
N GLU A 36 -17.88 1.14 -10.83
CA GLU A 36 -17.11 1.84 -11.88
C GLU A 36 -15.77 2.30 -11.30
N ILE A 37 -14.66 1.93 -11.96
CA ILE A 37 -13.31 2.07 -11.42
C ILE A 37 -12.47 3.04 -12.23
N VAL A 38 -11.78 3.95 -11.55
CA VAL A 38 -10.63 4.68 -12.11
C VAL A 38 -9.35 3.98 -11.69
N VAL A 39 -8.65 3.44 -12.68
CA VAL A 39 -7.31 2.87 -12.54
C VAL A 39 -6.30 3.99 -12.73
N ALA A 40 -5.80 4.56 -11.63
CA ALA A 40 -4.85 5.68 -11.66
C ALA A 40 -3.42 5.19 -11.44
N ASP A 41 -2.53 5.41 -12.40
CA ASP A 41 -1.13 5.01 -12.31
C ASP A 41 -0.25 5.89 -13.22
N ILE A 42 1.05 5.87 -12.98
CA ILE A 42 2.06 6.43 -13.88
C ILE A 42 2.42 5.44 -15.01
N ASP A 43 2.23 4.14 -14.77
CA ASP A 43 2.44 3.03 -15.71
C ASP A 43 1.14 2.79 -16.51
N LEU A 44 1.00 3.50 -17.63
CA LEU A 44 -0.19 3.40 -18.47
C LEU A 44 -0.38 2.01 -19.10
N VAL A 45 0.70 1.32 -19.40
CA VAL A 45 0.62 -0.04 -20.01
C VAL A 45 0.03 -1.01 -18.99
N GLY A 46 0.57 -1.05 -17.78
CA GLY A 46 0.04 -1.88 -16.72
C GLY A 46 -1.38 -1.49 -16.28
N ALA A 47 -1.72 -0.17 -16.33
CA ALA A 47 -3.06 0.29 -16.05
C ALA A 47 -4.06 -0.16 -17.11
N GLN A 48 -3.67 -0.17 -18.40
CA GLN A 48 -4.51 -0.70 -19.49
C GLN A 48 -4.72 -2.21 -19.34
N GLU A 49 -3.69 -2.98 -19.01
CA GLU A 49 -3.85 -4.41 -18.70
C GLU A 49 -4.87 -4.66 -17.56
N THR A 50 -4.85 -3.77 -16.56
CA THR A 50 -5.84 -3.84 -15.46
C THR A 50 -7.24 -3.53 -15.95
N LEU A 51 -7.40 -2.53 -16.81
CA LEU A 51 -8.69 -2.20 -17.42
C LEU A 51 -9.23 -3.34 -18.30
N ASP A 52 -8.36 -3.98 -19.06
CA ASP A 52 -8.71 -5.14 -19.89
C ASP A 52 -9.19 -6.32 -19.01
N ALA A 53 -8.53 -6.54 -17.87
CA ALA A 53 -8.96 -7.56 -16.91
C ALA A 53 -10.32 -7.21 -16.25
N ILE A 54 -10.58 -5.93 -15.97
CA ILE A 54 -11.88 -5.44 -15.48
C ILE A 54 -12.97 -5.73 -16.55
N ALA A 55 -12.71 -5.39 -17.80
CA ALA A 55 -13.65 -5.61 -18.91
C ALA A 55 -13.93 -7.10 -19.13
N ALA A 56 -12.90 -7.95 -19.08
CA ALA A 56 -13.04 -9.40 -19.19
C ALA A 56 -13.90 -10.01 -18.07
N ALA A 57 -13.91 -9.38 -16.89
CA ALA A 57 -14.77 -9.75 -15.75
C ALA A 57 -16.19 -9.12 -15.84
N GLY A 58 -16.52 -8.42 -16.93
CA GLY A 58 -17.82 -7.75 -17.11
C GLY A 58 -17.97 -6.43 -16.35
N GLY A 59 -16.87 -5.89 -15.82
CA GLY A 59 -16.86 -4.61 -15.10
C GLY A 59 -16.65 -3.40 -16.01
N THR A 60 -16.72 -2.22 -15.43
CA THR A 60 -16.52 -0.94 -16.13
C THR A 60 -15.48 -0.08 -15.41
N GLY A 61 -14.72 0.69 -16.17
CA GLY A 61 -13.71 1.60 -15.64
C GLY A 61 -12.98 2.35 -16.74
N TYR A 62 -11.97 3.11 -16.35
CA TYR A 62 -11.07 3.81 -17.26
C TYR A 62 -9.73 4.13 -16.59
N VAL A 63 -8.73 4.38 -17.42
CA VAL A 63 -7.36 4.68 -16.98
C VAL A 63 -7.18 6.19 -16.87
N GLU A 64 -6.48 6.61 -15.81
CA GLU A 64 -6.01 7.98 -15.63
C GLU A 64 -4.51 7.99 -15.31
N THR A 65 -3.76 8.85 -16.00
CA THR A 65 -2.35 9.07 -15.68
C THR A 65 -2.24 9.88 -14.39
N LEU A 66 -1.57 9.34 -13.39
CA LEU A 66 -1.36 10.03 -12.12
C LEU A 66 0.03 9.74 -11.57
N ASP A 67 0.89 10.75 -11.53
CA ASP A 67 2.04 10.76 -10.63
C ASP A 67 1.57 11.28 -9.26
N VAL A 68 1.47 10.37 -8.29
CA VAL A 68 0.99 10.70 -6.93
C VAL A 68 1.89 11.70 -6.19
N THR A 69 3.14 11.87 -6.62
CA THR A 69 4.10 12.80 -6.03
C THR A 69 3.89 14.24 -6.48
N ASN A 70 3.24 14.44 -7.62
CA ASN A 70 2.96 15.76 -8.16
C ASN A 70 1.55 16.22 -7.77
N ILE A 71 1.49 17.20 -6.86
CA ILE A 71 0.20 17.73 -6.37
C ILE A 71 -0.63 18.36 -7.51
N ASP A 72 0.02 18.91 -8.55
CA ASP A 72 -0.67 19.56 -9.67
C ASP A 72 -1.44 18.58 -10.57
N HIS A 73 -1.17 17.27 -10.46
CA HIS A 73 -1.93 16.24 -11.19
C HIS A 73 -3.27 15.92 -10.52
N TRP A 74 -3.42 16.19 -9.22
CA TRP A 74 -4.56 15.74 -8.44
C TRP A 74 -5.82 16.61 -8.62
N LEU A 75 -5.67 17.95 -8.68
CA LEU A 75 -6.82 18.83 -8.84
C LEU A 75 -7.51 18.67 -10.21
N PRO A 76 -6.77 18.58 -11.34
CA PRO A 76 -7.38 18.27 -12.64
C PRO A 76 -8.09 16.92 -12.63
N LEU A 77 -7.49 15.90 -12.02
CA LEU A 77 -8.12 14.58 -11.87
C LEU A 77 -9.44 14.68 -11.11
N ARG A 78 -9.46 15.34 -9.93
CA ARG A 78 -10.70 15.54 -9.17
C ARG A 78 -11.77 16.24 -10.01
N SER A 79 -11.42 17.33 -10.71
CA SER A 79 -12.37 18.08 -11.56
C SER A 79 -12.96 17.20 -12.66
N LYS A 80 -12.12 16.37 -13.31
CA LYS A 80 -12.55 15.42 -14.32
C LYS A 80 -13.54 14.40 -13.75
N LEU A 81 -13.27 13.89 -12.55
CA LEU A 81 -14.14 12.92 -11.87
C LEU A 81 -15.47 13.55 -11.42
N GLN A 82 -15.46 14.79 -10.93
CA GLN A 82 -16.66 15.53 -10.55
C GLN A 82 -17.60 15.84 -11.74
N ASN A 83 -17.05 15.97 -12.95
CA ASN A 83 -17.85 16.12 -14.17
C ASN A 83 -18.52 14.81 -14.60
N ARG A 84 -17.98 13.66 -14.15
CA ARG A 84 -18.50 12.32 -14.51
C ARG A 84 -19.36 11.73 -13.41
N TRP A 85 -18.99 11.93 -12.15
CA TRP A 85 -19.60 11.32 -10.98
C TRP A 85 -20.17 12.38 -10.04
N SER A 86 -21.39 12.17 -9.59
CA SER A 86 -22.01 13.03 -8.57
C SER A 86 -21.33 12.90 -7.22
N ARG A 87 -20.66 11.76 -6.95
CA ARG A 87 -19.88 11.49 -5.73
C ARG A 87 -18.81 10.46 -5.98
N LEU A 88 -17.83 10.41 -5.10
CA LEU A 88 -16.85 9.32 -4.98
C LEU A 88 -17.25 8.44 -3.79
N ASP A 89 -17.33 7.11 -3.98
CA ASP A 89 -17.68 6.20 -2.90
C ASP A 89 -16.46 5.59 -2.22
N LEU A 90 -15.34 5.43 -2.95
CA LEU A 90 -14.11 4.88 -2.37
C LEU A 90 -12.86 5.51 -3.00
N LEU A 91 -12.01 6.08 -2.15
CA LEU A 91 -10.65 6.44 -2.49
C LEU A 91 -9.68 5.38 -1.93
N VAL A 92 -8.88 4.74 -2.78
CA VAL A 92 -7.83 3.81 -2.37
C VAL A 92 -6.46 4.42 -2.67
N ASN A 93 -5.80 4.95 -1.67
CA ASN A 93 -4.41 5.41 -1.75
C ASN A 93 -3.48 4.21 -1.57
N ASN A 94 -3.14 3.57 -2.69
CA ASN A 94 -2.36 2.33 -2.72
C ASN A 94 -0.98 2.49 -3.34
N ALA A 95 -0.76 3.47 -4.23
CA ALA A 95 0.54 3.67 -4.86
C ALA A 95 1.70 3.62 -3.85
N GLY A 96 2.75 2.89 -4.19
CA GLY A 96 3.86 2.71 -3.28
C GLY A 96 5.10 2.11 -3.93
N VAL A 97 6.24 2.42 -3.35
CA VAL A 97 7.57 1.90 -3.73
C VAL A 97 8.31 1.44 -2.47
N CYS A 98 9.33 0.62 -2.66
CA CYS A 98 10.15 0.12 -1.56
C CYS A 98 11.62 0.43 -1.81
N SER A 99 12.35 0.72 -0.74
CA SER A 99 13.80 0.68 -0.72
C SER A 99 14.28 -0.04 0.53
N ALA A 100 15.47 -0.63 0.47
CA ALA A 100 16.11 -1.26 1.61
C ALA A 100 17.63 -1.06 1.57
N GLY A 101 18.16 -0.71 2.74
CA GLY A 101 19.57 -0.46 3.00
C GLY A 101 19.79 -0.06 4.46
N LYS A 102 20.99 -0.30 4.97
CA LYS A 102 21.35 0.22 6.30
C LYS A 102 21.37 1.75 6.30
N ILE A 103 21.03 2.34 7.43
CA ILE A 103 21.15 3.80 7.64
C ILE A 103 22.62 4.19 7.37
N GLY A 104 22.81 5.20 6.54
CA GLY A 104 24.13 5.63 6.05
C GLY A 104 24.57 4.98 4.73
N GLY A 105 23.99 3.83 4.33
CA GLY A 105 24.30 3.17 3.05
C GLY A 105 23.23 3.37 1.97
N GLU A 106 22.03 3.81 2.36
CA GLU A 106 20.94 4.06 1.42
C GLU A 106 21.06 5.47 0.81
N PRO A 107 20.98 5.64 -0.52
CA PRO A 107 21.02 6.95 -1.16
C PRO A 107 19.87 7.85 -0.68
N ILE A 108 20.16 9.10 -0.33
CA ILE A 108 19.14 10.08 0.11
C ILE A 108 18.03 10.27 -0.93
N ALA A 109 18.36 10.19 -2.23
CA ALA A 109 17.37 10.27 -3.30
C ALA A 109 16.35 9.11 -3.24
N ALA A 110 16.79 7.89 -2.90
CA ALA A 110 15.91 6.74 -2.72
C ALA A 110 15.00 6.93 -1.50
N ILE A 111 15.55 7.43 -0.37
CA ILE A 111 14.79 7.74 0.85
C ILE A 111 13.70 8.77 0.54
N ARG A 112 14.07 9.88 -0.14
CA ARG A 112 13.11 10.91 -0.56
C ARG A 112 12.03 10.34 -1.45
N ARG A 113 12.40 9.58 -2.49
CA ARG A 113 11.44 8.96 -3.42
C ARG A 113 10.43 8.07 -2.70
N VAL A 114 10.86 7.28 -1.72
CA VAL A 114 9.95 6.44 -0.91
C VAL A 114 8.98 7.29 -0.11
N CYS A 115 9.43 8.38 0.52
CA CYS A 115 8.55 9.27 1.27
C CYS A 115 7.58 10.03 0.36
N GLU A 116 8.05 10.54 -0.78
CA GLU A 116 7.21 11.24 -1.75
C GLU A 116 6.07 10.36 -2.27
N VAL A 117 6.38 9.13 -2.67
CA VAL A 117 5.34 8.23 -3.20
C VAL A 117 4.44 7.72 -2.09
N ASN A 118 5.02 7.13 -1.02
CA ASN A 118 4.27 6.35 -0.05
C ASN A 118 3.52 7.20 0.98
N LEU A 119 4.04 8.37 1.32
CA LEU A 119 3.48 9.25 2.34
C LEU A 119 2.83 10.50 1.71
N PHE A 120 3.59 11.29 0.96
CA PHE A 120 3.03 12.50 0.35
C PHE A 120 1.98 12.16 -0.70
N GLY A 121 2.12 11.08 -1.48
CA GLY A 121 1.07 10.61 -2.39
C GLY A 121 -0.25 10.33 -1.66
N VAL A 122 -0.22 9.72 -0.48
CA VAL A 122 -1.42 9.52 0.36
C VAL A 122 -1.98 10.86 0.87
N ILE A 123 -1.11 11.75 1.33
CA ILE A 123 -1.50 13.10 1.79
C ILE A 123 -2.17 13.88 0.65
N HIS A 124 -1.57 13.90 -0.55
CA HIS A 124 -2.13 14.57 -1.73
C HIS A 124 -3.52 14.02 -2.09
N GLY A 125 -3.68 12.69 -2.10
CA GLY A 125 -4.96 12.05 -2.37
C GLY A 125 -6.03 12.45 -1.35
N CYS A 126 -5.72 12.37 -0.07
CA CYS A 126 -6.66 12.78 0.98
C CYS A 126 -6.94 14.28 0.94
N HIS A 127 -5.91 15.13 0.82
CA HIS A 127 -6.06 16.59 0.73
C HIS A 127 -6.98 16.98 -0.43
N THR A 128 -6.85 16.31 -1.57
CA THR A 128 -7.63 16.62 -2.77
C THR A 128 -9.07 16.14 -2.66
N PHE A 129 -9.31 14.93 -2.13
CA PHE A 129 -10.62 14.29 -2.22
C PHE A 129 -11.47 14.42 -0.96
N VAL A 130 -10.90 14.66 0.22
CA VAL A 130 -11.67 14.87 1.46
C VAL A 130 -12.70 15.99 1.33
N PRO A 131 -12.40 17.17 0.76
CA PRO A 131 -13.41 18.22 0.59
C PRO A 131 -14.61 17.76 -0.27
N TRP A 132 -14.37 16.96 -1.31
CA TRP A 132 -15.46 16.42 -2.12
C TRP A 132 -16.28 15.37 -1.36
N LEU A 133 -15.62 14.44 -0.65
CA LEU A 133 -16.30 13.47 0.18
C LEU A 133 -17.18 14.14 1.24
N GLN A 134 -16.73 15.24 1.83
CA GLN A 134 -17.51 16.00 2.82
C GLN A 134 -18.77 16.64 2.21
N THR A 135 -18.70 17.14 0.96
CA THR A 135 -19.87 17.72 0.30
C THR A 135 -20.93 16.69 -0.08
N THR A 136 -20.55 15.43 -0.19
CA THR A 136 -21.43 14.31 -0.56
C THR A 136 -21.73 13.37 0.61
N ALA A 137 -21.32 13.73 1.83
CA ALA A 137 -21.61 12.96 3.04
C ALA A 137 -23.13 12.99 3.38
N PRO A 138 -23.64 11.95 4.09
CA PRO A 138 -22.94 10.77 4.55
C PRO A 138 -22.66 9.77 3.42
N GLY A 139 -21.59 9.01 3.57
CA GLY A 139 -21.17 7.97 2.64
C GLY A 139 -19.83 8.28 2.01
N GLY A 140 -19.27 7.27 1.35
CA GLY A 140 -17.91 7.29 0.88
C GLY A 140 -16.91 6.84 1.95
N ALA A 141 -15.75 6.36 1.48
CA ALA A 141 -14.69 5.86 2.34
C ALA A 141 -13.31 6.15 1.75
N ILE A 142 -12.31 6.18 2.63
CA ILE A 142 -10.90 6.30 2.29
C ILE A 142 -10.16 5.08 2.83
N VAL A 143 -9.38 4.46 1.96
CA VAL A 143 -8.47 3.36 2.30
C VAL A 143 -7.04 3.82 2.05
N ASN A 144 -6.22 3.83 3.08
CA ASN A 144 -4.80 4.16 2.97
C ASN A 144 -3.96 2.90 3.22
N ILE A 145 -3.11 2.54 2.25
CA ILE A 145 -2.27 1.34 2.36
C ILE A 145 -0.97 1.68 3.09
N ALA A 146 -0.93 1.32 4.37
CA ALA A 146 0.29 1.32 5.17
C ALA A 146 1.04 -0.03 5.00
N SER A 147 1.54 -0.60 6.07
CA SER A 147 2.23 -1.91 6.12
C SER A 147 2.41 -2.34 7.57
N VAL A 148 2.66 -3.63 7.79
CA VAL A 148 3.22 -4.12 9.06
C VAL A 148 4.54 -3.41 9.40
N ALA A 149 5.28 -2.91 8.41
CA ALA A 149 6.50 -2.11 8.58
C ALA A 149 6.28 -0.86 9.44
N ALA A 150 5.09 -0.24 9.39
CA ALA A 150 4.69 0.87 10.26
C ALA A 150 4.76 0.51 11.76
N VAL A 151 4.65 -0.76 12.06
CA VAL A 151 4.62 -1.29 13.43
C VAL A 151 5.93 -1.98 13.80
N LEU A 152 6.46 -2.85 12.94
CA LEU A 152 7.65 -3.64 13.26
C LEU A 152 8.93 -2.82 13.27
N ASN A 153 9.04 -1.81 12.38
CA ASN A 153 10.25 -1.02 12.19
C ASN A 153 11.48 -1.92 11.93
N ALA A 154 11.34 -2.81 10.92
CA ALA A 154 12.39 -3.76 10.59
C ALA A 154 13.70 -3.03 10.21
N PRO A 155 14.88 -3.50 10.68
CA PRO A 155 16.16 -2.94 10.26
C PRO A 155 16.36 -3.00 8.73
N ALA A 156 17.24 -2.15 8.22
CA ALA A 156 17.53 -1.98 6.79
C ALA A 156 16.33 -1.58 5.91
N MET A 157 15.28 -1.00 6.50
CA MET A 157 14.08 -0.51 5.81
C MET A 157 13.64 0.86 6.33
N ALA A 158 14.59 1.72 6.75
CA ALA A 158 14.28 2.95 7.46
C ALA A 158 13.33 3.88 6.69
N ALA A 159 13.58 4.14 5.42
CA ALA A 159 12.73 4.97 4.57
C ALA A 159 11.31 4.41 4.45
N TYR A 160 11.20 3.11 4.21
CA TYR A 160 9.91 2.44 4.09
C TYR A 160 9.15 2.44 5.42
N ASN A 161 9.81 2.12 6.53
CA ASN A 161 9.20 2.14 7.86
C ASN A 161 8.66 3.54 8.21
N VAL A 162 9.47 4.60 8.00
CA VAL A 162 9.07 5.99 8.25
C VAL A 162 7.86 6.36 7.40
N SER A 163 7.90 6.08 6.09
CA SER A 163 6.79 6.40 5.20
C SER A 163 5.49 5.72 5.61
N LYS A 164 5.54 4.43 5.96
CA LYS A 164 4.35 3.66 6.34
C LYS A 164 3.86 3.96 7.76
N ALA A 165 4.76 4.31 8.69
CA ALA A 165 4.40 4.84 10.00
C ALA A 165 3.72 6.22 9.89
N GLY A 166 4.20 7.08 8.98
CA GLY A 166 3.56 8.34 8.66
C GLY A 166 2.14 8.16 8.12
N VAL A 167 1.94 7.20 7.20
CA VAL A 167 0.59 6.86 6.69
C VAL A 167 -0.34 6.38 7.80
N LEU A 168 0.17 5.55 8.73
CA LEU A 168 -0.63 5.09 9.88
C LEU A 168 -1.08 6.27 10.74
N ALA A 169 -0.15 7.11 11.19
CA ALA A 169 -0.44 8.28 12.02
C ALA A 169 -1.37 9.28 11.32
N TYR A 170 -1.11 9.58 10.04
CA TYR A 170 -1.95 10.45 9.23
C TYR A 170 -3.39 9.93 9.11
N THR A 171 -3.56 8.63 8.89
CA THR A 171 -4.88 8.02 8.75
C THR A 171 -5.64 7.98 10.07
N GLU A 172 -4.96 7.77 11.20
CA GLU A 172 -5.56 7.85 12.54
C GLU A 172 -6.05 9.27 12.85
N THR A 173 -5.28 10.30 12.47
CA THR A 173 -5.70 11.72 12.56
C THR A 173 -6.92 11.99 11.67
N LEU A 174 -6.85 11.58 10.41
CA LEU A 174 -7.95 11.75 9.45
C LEU A 174 -9.25 11.09 9.94
N TYR A 175 -9.15 9.89 10.52
CA TYR A 175 -10.31 9.22 11.13
C TYR A 175 -10.95 10.07 12.21
N ALA A 176 -10.16 10.67 13.11
CA ALA A 176 -10.66 11.52 14.18
C ALA A 176 -11.34 12.79 13.65
N GLU A 177 -10.76 13.42 12.62
CA GLU A 177 -11.29 14.64 11.98
C GLU A 177 -12.59 14.39 11.20
N LEU A 178 -12.73 13.22 10.58
CA LEU A 178 -13.92 12.85 9.80
C LEU A 178 -14.96 12.09 10.65
N HIS A 179 -14.69 11.87 11.94
CA HIS A 179 -15.60 11.16 12.84
C HIS A 179 -16.95 11.92 12.93
N GLY A 180 -18.03 11.16 12.77
CA GLY A 180 -19.39 11.73 12.81
C GLY A 180 -19.89 12.31 11.48
N LEU A 181 -19.04 12.50 10.47
CA LEU A 181 -19.48 12.96 9.14
C LEU A 181 -20.02 11.82 8.25
N GLY A 182 -19.97 10.59 8.73
CA GLY A 182 -20.41 9.42 7.96
C GLY A 182 -19.47 9.03 6.81
N ILE A 183 -18.21 9.47 6.85
CA ILE A 183 -17.15 9.09 5.92
C ILE A 183 -16.30 8.01 6.59
N GLY A 184 -16.16 6.85 5.91
CA GLY A 184 -15.33 5.75 6.40
C GLY A 184 -13.84 6.03 6.21
N VAL A 185 -13.00 5.68 7.19
CA VAL A 185 -11.54 5.77 7.08
C VAL A 185 -10.91 4.48 7.56
N THR A 186 -10.09 3.85 6.71
CA THR A 186 -9.44 2.58 7.02
C THR A 186 -7.96 2.65 6.65
N VAL A 187 -7.08 2.32 7.60
CA VAL A 187 -5.66 2.04 7.34
C VAL A 187 -5.44 0.54 7.25
N VAL A 188 -4.76 0.11 6.19
CA VAL A 188 -4.45 -1.30 5.95
C VAL A 188 -3.01 -1.59 6.34
N LEU A 189 -2.81 -2.62 7.13
CA LEU A 189 -1.49 -3.06 7.60
C LEU A 189 -1.21 -4.48 7.08
N PRO A 190 -0.88 -4.63 5.79
CA PRO A 190 -0.54 -5.93 5.22
C PRO A 190 0.78 -6.43 5.81
N GLY A 191 0.89 -7.75 6.00
CA GLY A 191 2.17 -8.42 6.19
C GLY A 191 2.95 -8.53 4.87
N PHE A 192 4.02 -9.30 4.87
CA PHE A 192 4.74 -9.64 3.64
C PHE A 192 3.85 -10.49 2.74
N PHE A 193 3.76 -10.15 1.47
CA PHE A 193 3.07 -10.92 0.43
C PHE A 193 3.75 -10.72 -0.91
N SER A 194 3.52 -11.65 -1.86
CA SER A 194 4.07 -11.53 -3.20
C SER A 194 3.52 -10.30 -3.91
N SER A 195 4.39 -9.36 -4.23
CA SER A 195 4.03 -8.13 -4.95
C SER A 195 5.22 -7.64 -5.78
N GLN A 196 4.93 -6.88 -6.82
CA GLN A 196 5.97 -6.22 -7.63
C GLN A 196 6.76 -5.14 -6.86
N LEU A 197 6.35 -4.82 -5.64
CA LEU A 197 7.01 -3.84 -4.79
C LEU A 197 8.48 -4.18 -4.53
N LEU A 198 8.80 -5.48 -4.38
CA LEU A 198 10.18 -5.93 -4.18
C LEU A 198 10.97 -6.00 -5.48
N THR A 199 10.35 -6.44 -6.57
CA THR A 199 11.04 -6.55 -7.87
C THR A 199 11.41 -5.18 -8.44
N LYS A 200 10.55 -4.17 -8.23
CA LYS A 200 10.77 -2.77 -8.62
C LYS A 200 11.47 -1.94 -7.52
N GLY A 201 11.78 -2.53 -6.36
CA GLY A 201 12.40 -1.85 -5.21
C GLY A 201 13.88 -1.54 -5.44
N THR A 202 14.36 -0.49 -4.79
CA THR A 202 15.78 -0.11 -4.76
C THR A 202 16.45 -0.72 -3.54
N PHE A 203 17.50 -1.51 -3.75
CA PHE A 203 18.26 -2.16 -2.70
C PHE A 203 19.71 -1.68 -2.74
N SER A 204 20.25 -1.24 -1.59
CA SER A 204 21.65 -0.83 -1.51
C SER A 204 22.62 -2.02 -1.52
N ASP A 205 22.13 -3.23 -1.25
CA ASP A 205 22.89 -4.47 -1.21
C ASP A 205 21.98 -5.64 -1.59
N GLU A 206 22.53 -6.61 -2.33
CA GLU A 206 21.84 -7.83 -2.73
C GLU A 206 21.45 -8.72 -1.54
N LEU A 207 22.17 -8.61 -0.43
CA LEU A 207 21.81 -9.27 0.84
C LEU A 207 20.39 -8.90 1.29
N TYR A 208 20.05 -7.60 1.27
CA TYR A 208 18.72 -7.14 1.70
C TYR A 208 17.62 -7.55 0.72
N ARG A 209 17.94 -7.62 -0.57
CA ARG A 209 17.03 -8.19 -1.58
C ARG A 209 16.73 -9.66 -1.28
N ARG A 210 17.76 -10.47 -0.99
CA ARG A 210 17.59 -11.90 -0.64
C ARG A 210 16.76 -12.08 0.62
N ILE A 211 17.04 -11.32 1.68
CA ILE A 211 16.27 -11.35 2.92
C ILE A 211 14.80 -11.01 2.66
N ALA A 212 14.52 -9.95 1.92
CA ALA A 212 13.15 -9.54 1.61
C ALA A 212 12.42 -10.59 0.75
N THR A 213 13.11 -11.21 -0.21
CA THR A 213 12.57 -12.28 -1.05
C THR A 213 12.21 -13.52 -0.23
N ASP A 214 13.07 -13.92 0.72
CA ASP A 214 12.83 -15.04 1.63
C ASP A 214 11.55 -14.83 2.45
N TYR A 215 11.34 -13.62 3.01
CA TYR A 215 10.10 -13.30 3.73
C TYR A 215 8.85 -13.38 2.85
N VAL A 216 8.94 -12.99 1.59
CA VAL A 216 7.80 -13.07 0.66
C VAL A 216 7.50 -14.50 0.24
N GLN A 217 8.53 -15.30 -0.07
CA GLN A 217 8.37 -16.70 -0.49
C GLN A 217 7.70 -17.57 0.59
N HIS A 218 7.94 -17.27 1.88
CA HIS A 218 7.34 -17.98 3.00
C HIS A 218 6.01 -17.38 3.47
N SER A 219 5.48 -16.39 2.74
CA SER A 219 4.19 -15.77 3.08
C SER A 219 3.02 -16.60 2.55
N THR A 220 2.02 -16.79 3.40
CA THR A 220 0.72 -17.38 3.03
C THR A 220 -0.35 -16.31 2.73
N ILE A 221 0.05 -15.03 2.73
CA ILE A 221 -0.86 -13.92 2.46
C ILE A 221 -0.83 -13.64 0.96
N THR A 222 -2.00 -13.57 0.33
CA THR A 222 -2.15 -13.24 -1.09
C THR A 222 -2.81 -11.86 -1.26
N PRO A 223 -2.56 -11.16 -2.39
CA PRO A 223 -3.22 -9.89 -2.69
C PRO A 223 -4.74 -9.97 -2.61
N GLU A 224 -5.32 -11.04 -3.13
CA GLU A 224 -6.77 -11.29 -3.15
C GLU A 224 -7.34 -11.33 -1.73
N ARG A 225 -6.62 -11.98 -0.82
CA ARG A 225 -7.01 -12.04 0.59
C ARG A 225 -6.90 -10.68 1.26
N VAL A 226 -5.83 -9.93 1.00
CA VAL A 226 -5.63 -8.58 1.56
C VAL A 226 -6.77 -7.67 1.14
N VAL A 227 -7.11 -7.64 -0.16
CA VAL A 227 -8.21 -6.81 -0.67
C VAL A 227 -9.53 -7.22 -0.06
N ARG A 228 -9.87 -8.51 -0.08
CA ARG A 228 -11.12 -9.00 0.50
C ARG A 228 -11.27 -8.63 1.98
N GLU A 229 -10.23 -8.84 2.80
CA GLU A 229 -10.26 -8.50 4.22
C GLU A 229 -10.33 -6.96 4.43
N THR A 230 -9.72 -6.18 3.53
CA THR A 230 -9.80 -4.71 3.54
C THR A 230 -11.23 -4.25 3.26
N LEU A 231 -11.86 -4.73 2.20
CA LEU A 231 -13.22 -4.34 1.84
C LEU A 231 -14.21 -4.70 2.95
N LEU A 232 -14.06 -5.87 3.58
CA LEU A 232 -14.83 -6.24 4.77
C LEU A 232 -14.57 -5.31 5.98
N ALA A 233 -13.36 -4.78 6.12
CA ALA A 233 -13.04 -3.82 7.18
C ALA A 233 -13.70 -2.46 6.91
N VAL A 234 -13.70 -2.00 5.66
CA VAL A 234 -14.39 -0.78 5.21
C VAL A 234 -15.90 -0.90 5.46
N GLU A 235 -16.53 -1.98 5.03
CA GLU A 235 -17.96 -2.26 5.25
C GLU A 235 -18.35 -2.23 6.74
N ARG A 236 -17.43 -2.65 7.61
CA ARG A 236 -17.63 -2.65 9.07
C ARG A 236 -17.20 -1.36 9.76
N GLY A 237 -16.78 -0.35 9.02
CA GLY A 237 -16.31 0.93 9.57
C GLY A 237 -15.06 0.81 10.45
N LYS A 238 -14.18 -0.18 10.19
CA LYS A 238 -12.99 -0.40 11.01
C LYS A 238 -11.86 0.53 10.58
N LEU A 239 -11.29 1.26 11.53
CA LEU A 239 -10.10 2.08 11.29
C LEU A 239 -8.90 1.22 10.92
N HIS A 240 -8.61 0.15 11.66
CA HIS A 240 -7.41 -0.68 11.43
C HIS A 240 -7.76 -2.03 10.80
N ALA A 241 -7.26 -2.28 9.60
CA ALA A 241 -7.29 -3.56 8.90
C ALA A 241 -5.91 -4.24 8.98
N ALA A 242 -5.56 -4.75 10.17
CA ALA A 242 -4.31 -5.48 10.40
C ALA A 242 -4.45 -6.93 9.92
N MET A 243 -3.66 -7.31 8.90
CA MET A 243 -3.75 -8.61 8.24
C MET A 243 -2.98 -9.69 9.00
N GLY A 244 -3.74 -10.63 9.57
CA GLY A 244 -3.21 -11.80 10.26
C GLY A 244 -3.01 -11.62 11.77
N ARG A 245 -3.12 -12.75 12.48
CA ARG A 245 -3.01 -12.81 13.96
C ARG A 245 -1.62 -12.39 14.44
N ARG A 246 -0.56 -12.74 13.69
CA ARG A 246 0.84 -12.40 14.03
C ARG A 246 1.09 -10.89 14.02
N VAL A 247 0.53 -10.16 13.05
CA VAL A 247 0.66 -8.68 12.97
C VAL A 247 -0.01 -8.03 14.17
N ARG A 248 -1.22 -8.47 14.51
CA ARG A 248 -1.96 -7.95 15.67
C ARG A 248 -1.23 -8.22 16.99
N LEU A 249 -0.67 -9.41 17.14
CA LEU A 249 0.10 -9.78 18.32
C LEU A 249 1.38 -8.95 18.43
N ALA A 250 2.14 -8.82 17.34
CA ALA A 250 3.34 -7.99 17.29
C ALA A 250 3.06 -6.52 17.65
N TRP A 251 1.96 -5.98 17.13
CA TRP A 251 1.52 -4.63 17.47
C TRP A 251 1.18 -4.48 18.96
N LEU A 252 0.44 -5.43 19.53
CA LEU A 252 0.12 -5.43 20.95
C LEU A 252 1.37 -5.51 21.82
N ILE A 253 2.29 -6.43 21.51
CA ILE A 253 3.55 -6.58 22.25
C ILE A 253 4.39 -5.29 22.19
N LYS A 254 4.50 -4.67 21.00
CA LYS A 254 5.22 -3.40 20.86
C LYS A 254 4.61 -2.29 21.73
N ARG A 255 3.28 -2.23 21.87
CA ARG A 255 2.61 -1.22 22.71
C ARG A 255 2.84 -1.43 24.21
N ILE A 256 2.94 -2.68 24.65
CA ILE A 256 3.10 -3.03 26.07
C ILE A 256 4.58 -3.01 26.48
N ALA A 257 5.47 -3.53 25.63
CA ALA A 257 6.89 -3.71 25.95
C ALA A 257 7.80 -3.25 24.79
N PRO A 258 7.83 -1.95 24.44
CA PRO A 258 8.48 -1.46 23.23
C PRO A 258 9.99 -1.77 23.18
N SER A 259 10.71 -1.55 24.28
CA SER A 259 12.16 -1.80 24.33
C SER A 259 12.50 -3.28 24.17
N TRP A 260 11.76 -4.17 24.82
CA TRP A 260 11.93 -5.61 24.67
C TRP A 260 11.63 -6.06 23.25
N PHE A 261 10.54 -5.56 22.67
CA PHE A 261 10.16 -5.85 21.29
C PHE A 261 11.28 -5.50 20.31
N HIS A 262 11.88 -4.31 20.43
CA HIS A 262 12.95 -3.90 19.53
C HIS A 262 14.26 -4.66 19.75
N ARG A 263 14.57 -5.12 20.98
CA ARG A 263 15.67 -6.06 21.21
C ARG A 263 15.46 -7.39 20.49
N LEU A 264 14.23 -7.92 20.52
CA LEU A 264 13.88 -9.13 19.80
C LEU A 264 13.99 -8.95 18.28
N VAL A 265 13.48 -7.84 17.75
CA VAL A 265 13.58 -7.51 16.31
C VAL A 265 15.05 -7.41 15.87
N ALA A 266 15.90 -6.73 16.67
CA ALA A 266 17.32 -6.61 16.39
C ALA A 266 18.03 -7.97 16.40
N TRP A 267 17.70 -8.85 17.37
CA TRP A 267 18.25 -10.19 17.45
C TRP A 267 17.86 -11.07 16.26
N ILE A 268 16.56 -11.05 15.87
CA ILE A 268 16.07 -11.78 14.70
C ILE A 268 16.76 -11.30 13.43
N PHE A 269 16.93 -9.97 13.28
CA PHE A 269 17.58 -9.39 12.10
C PHE A 269 19.04 -9.83 12.00
N ALA A 270 19.83 -9.71 13.10
CA ALA A 270 21.22 -10.12 13.12
C ALA A 270 21.40 -11.60 12.76
N ARG A 271 20.49 -12.47 13.25
CA ARG A 271 20.50 -13.89 12.91
C ARG A 271 20.20 -14.14 11.42
N ASN A 272 19.25 -13.41 10.86
CA ASN A 272 18.91 -13.54 9.43
C ASN A 272 20.03 -12.98 8.54
N GLU A 273 20.65 -11.85 8.94
CA GLU A 273 21.79 -11.28 8.23
C GLU A 273 22.94 -12.30 8.18
N ALA A 274 23.29 -12.92 9.31
CA ALA A 274 24.31 -13.96 9.37
C ALA A 274 23.98 -15.17 8.48
N LYS A 275 22.71 -15.64 8.47
CA LYS A 275 22.27 -16.76 7.65
C LYS A 275 22.43 -16.50 6.14
N HIS A 276 22.13 -15.27 5.69
CA HIS A 276 22.16 -14.91 4.26
C HIS A 276 23.53 -14.37 3.80
N SER A 277 24.43 -14.03 4.73
CA SER A 277 25.81 -13.62 4.45
C SER A 277 26.75 -14.81 4.29
N ALA A 278 26.37 -16.02 4.74
CA ALA A 278 27.17 -17.20 4.53
C ALA A 278 27.34 -17.50 3.03
N PRO A 279 28.56 -17.86 2.54
CA PRO A 279 28.76 -18.27 1.16
C PRO A 279 27.81 -19.43 0.84
N VAL A 280 27.23 -19.43 -0.36
CA VAL A 280 26.48 -20.59 -0.85
C VAL A 280 27.49 -21.72 -1.04
N GLU A 281 27.49 -22.74 -0.17
CA GLU A 281 28.30 -23.93 -0.34
C GLU A 281 27.95 -24.53 -1.70
N GLY A 282 28.91 -24.48 -2.66
CA GLY A 282 28.75 -25.04 -4.01
C GLY A 282 29.16 -24.14 -5.16
N MET A 283 29.50 -22.88 -4.95
CA MET A 283 30.12 -22.06 -6.00
C MET A 283 31.65 -22.30 -6.01
N LEU A 284 32.11 -23.13 -6.94
CA LEU A 284 33.53 -23.24 -7.24
C LEU A 284 34.13 -21.87 -7.55
N PRO A 285 35.33 -21.52 -7.03
CA PRO A 285 35.96 -20.26 -7.35
C PRO A 285 36.17 -20.19 -8.85
N ILE A 286 35.70 -19.11 -9.50
CA ILE A 286 36.01 -18.79 -10.87
C ILE A 286 37.52 -18.55 -10.87
N GLY A 287 38.26 -19.49 -11.45
CA GLY A 287 39.70 -19.43 -11.57
C GLY A 287 40.11 -18.15 -12.29
N ASP A 288 41.17 -17.51 -11.77
CA ASP A 288 41.86 -16.39 -12.40
C ASP A 288 42.26 -16.77 -13.84
N ILE A 289 41.55 -16.17 -14.82
CA ILE A 289 42.00 -16.17 -16.20
C ILE A 289 42.87 -14.93 -16.38
N HIS A 290 44.13 -15.05 -15.92
CA HIS A 290 45.23 -14.22 -16.38
C HIS A 290 46.38 -15.14 -16.82
N SER A 291 46.51 -15.37 -18.12
CA SER A 291 47.75 -15.63 -18.81
C SER A 291 47.55 -15.26 -20.28
#